data_fd2744cc6d036b9ceb0afd503756ed76
#
_entry.id   fd2744cc6d036b9ceb0afd503756ed76
#
_cell.length_a   1.000
_cell.length_b   1.000
_cell.length_c   1.000
_cell.angle_alpha   90.00
_cell.angle_beta   90.00
_cell.angle_gamma   90.00
#
_symmetry.space_group_name_H-M   'P 1'
#
loop_
_entity.id
_entity.type
_entity.pdbx_description
1 polymer ?
#
loop_
_entity_poly.entity_id
_entity_poly.type
_entity_poly.pdbx_seq_one_letter_code
_entity_poly.pdbx_strand_id
1 'polypeptide(L)'
;MTRVCSVWLSLLLVACGAADPGASDGATDPPASDAGAEDAGPPPRTTAPTLPEPTGACPETFANGRVTVSPEGIAPREVQVWIGDAAAEQDGPLIFYWHGTGSRPEEAEYGLGPDTMEAILAAGGMVVAPIRDPEAGDFPWYLTAGTGDDDLRVADEVVACAMETVGIDPMRIHSIGMSAGGLHTTQMGYRRSSYIASVVAYSGGLYLPRLPPIEDPANRFSALMFHGGESDVVIIGFEDATERYHADLTARGHVAFICDHGSGHTIPTAARASVWAFFQAHPFGAESPWSEGLPADFYAPCGLTP
;
A
#
# COMPACT_ATOMS: atom_id res chain seq x y z
N MET A 1 -34.80 20.69 -28.77
CA MET A 1 -33.77 20.78 -29.84
C MET A 1 -32.57 20.01 -29.36
N THR A 2 -32.50 18.78 -29.84
CA THR A 2 -31.56 17.76 -29.44
C THR A 2 -30.30 17.85 -30.34
N ARG A 3 -29.11 17.97 -29.75
CA ARG A 3 -27.87 17.80 -30.53
C ARG A 3 -27.15 16.55 -30.02
N VAL A 4 -27.08 15.55 -30.90
CA VAL A 4 -26.32 14.33 -30.78
C VAL A 4 -24.91 14.63 -31.31
N CYS A 5 -23.86 14.42 -30.51
CA CYS A 5 -22.48 14.42 -30.96
C CYS A 5 -22.03 12.98 -31.25
N SER A 6 -21.81 12.69 -32.53
CA SER A 6 -21.25 11.40 -33.01
C SER A 6 -19.72 11.43 -32.85
N VAL A 7 -19.18 10.42 -32.16
CA VAL A 7 -17.73 10.16 -32.07
C VAL A 7 -17.34 9.25 -33.25
N TRP A 8 -16.39 9.71 -34.06
CA TRP A 8 -15.80 8.97 -35.17
C TRP A 8 -14.64 8.10 -34.67
N LEU A 9 -14.77 6.80 -34.91
CA LEU A 9 -13.74 5.79 -34.67
C LEU A 9 -12.87 5.67 -35.94
N SER A 10 -11.61 6.10 -35.90
CA SER A 10 -10.65 5.93 -36.99
C SER A 10 -9.91 4.61 -36.86
N LEU A 11 -10.21 3.66 -37.75
CA LEU A 11 -9.43 2.45 -37.98
C LEU A 11 -8.15 2.80 -38.77
N LEU A 12 -6.98 2.49 -38.22
CA LEU A 12 -5.72 2.44 -38.95
C LEU A 12 -5.46 1.00 -39.40
N LEU A 13 -5.50 0.78 -40.70
CA LEU A 13 -5.06 -0.44 -41.37
C LEU A 13 -3.53 -0.41 -41.51
N VAL A 14 -2.86 -1.42 -40.96
CA VAL A 14 -1.43 -1.70 -41.21
C VAL A 14 -1.32 -2.72 -42.32
N ALA A 15 -0.66 -2.37 -43.40
CA ALA A 15 -0.40 -3.21 -44.58
C ALA A 15 0.71 -4.24 -44.30
N CYS A 16 0.49 -5.48 -44.68
CA CYS A 16 1.49 -6.54 -44.76
C CYS A 16 2.46 -6.29 -45.91
N GLY A 17 3.74 -6.21 -45.62
CA GLY A 17 4.81 -6.27 -46.62
C GLY A 17 5.38 -7.69 -46.69
N ALA A 18 5.47 -8.20 -47.92
CA ALA A 18 5.97 -9.53 -48.25
C ALA A 18 7.50 -9.64 -48.07
N ALA A 19 7.94 -10.79 -47.61
CA ALA A 19 9.34 -11.16 -47.50
C ALA A 19 9.87 -11.78 -48.78
N ASP A 20 11.08 -11.39 -49.17
CA ASP A 20 11.90 -12.01 -50.24
C ASP A 20 12.85 -13.03 -49.61
N PRO A 21 13.06 -14.22 -50.20
CA PRO A 21 14.01 -15.20 -49.72
C PRO A 21 15.34 -15.12 -50.49
N GLY A 22 16.43 -14.87 -49.83
CA GLY A 22 17.78 -14.82 -50.44
C GLY A 22 18.89 -15.23 -49.53
N ALA A 23 19.41 -16.44 -49.78
CA ALA A 23 20.79 -16.95 -49.65
C ALA A 23 21.47 -17.05 -48.28
N SER A 24 21.76 -18.30 -47.98
CA SER A 24 22.73 -18.90 -47.08
C SER A 24 24.10 -18.26 -47.04
N ASP A 25 24.70 -18.14 -45.82
CA ASP A 25 26.09 -18.60 -45.65
C ASP A 25 26.29 -19.00 -44.18
N GLY A 26 26.80 -20.20 -43.98
CA GLY A 26 27.02 -20.80 -42.68
C GLY A 26 28.27 -20.25 -41.98
N ALA A 27 28.05 -19.80 -40.78
CA ALA A 27 29.09 -19.75 -39.73
C ALA A 27 28.49 -20.37 -38.47
N THR A 28 28.95 -21.56 -38.15
CA THR A 28 28.66 -22.22 -36.88
C THR A 28 29.46 -21.55 -35.76
N ASP A 29 28.83 -20.67 -35.04
CA ASP A 29 29.37 -20.24 -33.75
C ASP A 29 29.25 -21.40 -32.74
N PRO A 30 30.27 -21.61 -31.91
CA PRO A 30 30.22 -22.63 -30.86
C PRO A 30 29.12 -22.22 -29.85
N PRO A 31 28.42 -23.19 -29.21
CA PRO A 31 27.43 -22.87 -28.22
C PRO A 31 28.06 -22.08 -27.07
N ALA A 32 27.54 -20.88 -26.83
CA ALA A 32 27.83 -20.15 -25.62
C ALA A 32 27.52 -21.06 -24.44
N SER A 33 28.57 -21.36 -23.65
CA SER A 33 28.37 -22.03 -22.36
C SER A 33 27.43 -21.17 -21.51
N ASP A 34 26.24 -21.67 -21.30
CA ASP A 34 25.31 -21.20 -20.29
C ASP A 34 26.05 -21.37 -18.94
N ALA A 35 26.77 -20.35 -18.51
CA ALA A 35 27.28 -20.27 -17.16
C ALA A 35 26.04 -20.18 -16.28
N GLY A 36 25.70 -21.30 -15.65
CA GLY A 36 24.56 -21.41 -14.76
C GLY A 36 24.55 -20.20 -13.82
N ALA A 37 23.49 -19.40 -13.91
CA ALA A 37 23.14 -18.50 -12.84
C ALA A 37 22.93 -19.42 -11.63
N GLU A 38 23.89 -19.41 -10.70
CA GLU A 38 23.70 -20.02 -9.40
C GLU A 38 22.42 -19.40 -8.85
N ASP A 39 21.48 -20.26 -8.51
CA ASP A 39 20.23 -19.89 -7.83
C ASP A 39 20.63 -19.29 -6.47
N ALA A 40 20.95 -18.00 -6.49
CA ALA A 40 21.20 -17.25 -5.28
C ALA A 40 19.86 -17.21 -4.55
N GLY A 41 19.75 -18.01 -3.52
CA GLY A 41 18.55 -18.03 -2.68
C GLY A 41 18.09 -16.63 -2.31
N PRO A 42 16.86 -16.45 -1.85
CA PRO A 42 16.31 -15.13 -1.54
C PRO A 42 17.27 -14.38 -0.60
N PRO A 43 17.42 -13.06 -0.77
CA PRO A 43 18.29 -12.25 0.08
C PRO A 43 17.91 -12.41 1.55
N PRO A 44 18.87 -12.28 2.48
CA PRO A 44 18.57 -12.31 3.90
C PRO A 44 17.55 -11.20 4.23
N ARG A 45 16.66 -11.47 5.20
CA ARG A 45 15.62 -10.52 5.61
C ARG A 45 16.27 -9.26 6.20
N THR A 46 15.79 -8.08 5.80
CA THR A 46 16.13 -6.80 6.44
C THR A 46 15.54 -6.77 7.85
N THR A 47 16.35 -6.43 8.85
CA THR A 47 15.95 -6.45 10.27
C THR A 47 15.77 -5.06 10.87
N ALA A 48 16.15 -4.00 10.17
CA ALA A 48 15.98 -2.62 10.59
C ALA A 48 15.51 -1.75 9.40
N PRO A 49 14.54 -0.84 9.60
CA PRO A 49 14.06 0.03 8.55
C PRO A 49 15.10 1.06 8.15
N THR A 50 15.06 1.47 6.89
CA THR A 50 15.73 2.67 6.40
C THR A 50 14.69 3.78 6.35
N LEU A 51 14.77 4.73 7.27
CA LEU A 51 13.83 5.82 7.36
C LEU A 51 14.21 6.97 6.43
N PRO A 52 13.21 7.71 5.90
CA PRO A 52 13.48 8.94 5.15
C PRO A 52 13.99 10.05 6.08
N GLU A 53 14.76 10.97 5.49
CA GLU A 53 15.17 12.23 6.13
C GLU A 53 14.17 13.32 5.77
N PRO A 54 13.93 14.33 6.64
CA PRO A 54 13.10 15.48 6.27
C PRO A 54 13.67 16.19 5.05
N THR A 55 12.82 16.49 4.09
CA THR A 55 13.20 17.23 2.89
C THR A 55 12.83 18.71 2.97
N GLY A 56 11.84 19.04 3.76
CA GLY A 56 11.38 20.38 4.03
C GLY A 56 11.35 20.73 5.52
N ALA A 57 10.64 21.78 5.87
CA ALA A 57 10.49 22.18 7.27
C ALA A 57 9.45 21.29 7.96
N CYS A 58 9.86 20.65 9.03
CA CYS A 58 8.93 19.93 9.89
C CYS A 58 8.01 20.88 10.67
N PRO A 59 6.75 20.47 10.95
CA PRO A 59 5.90 21.18 11.88
C PRO A 59 6.55 21.18 13.28
N GLU A 60 6.27 22.19 14.12
CA GLU A 60 6.82 22.26 15.48
C GLU A 60 6.42 21.03 16.32
N THR A 61 5.27 20.47 16.05
CA THR A 61 4.78 19.23 16.67
C THR A 61 3.65 18.62 15.85
N PHE A 62 3.43 17.32 16.00
CA PHE A 62 2.19 16.67 15.60
C PHE A 62 1.21 16.70 16.79
N ALA A 63 0.08 17.37 16.60
CA ALA A 63 -1.00 17.44 17.57
C ALA A 63 -2.32 16.98 16.95
N ASN A 64 -3.31 16.65 17.78
CA ASN A 64 -4.65 16.30 17.28
C ASN A 64 -5.21 17.40 16.38
N GLY A 65 -5.75 17.01 15.23
CA GLY A 65 -6.31 17.92 14.24
C GLY A 65 -5.48 17.98 12.95
N ARG A 66 -5.50 19.13 12.30
CA ARG A 66 -4.82 19.35 11.01
C ARG A 66 -3.41 19.83 11.23
N VAL A 67 -2.47 19.14 10.61
CA VAL A 67 -1.05 19.50 10.59
C VAL A 67 -0.62 19.63 9.13
N THR A 68 0.21 20.62 8.82
CA THR A 68 0.77 20.81 7.47
C THR A 68 2.18 20.25 7.44
N VAL A 69 2.45 19.38 6.48
CA VAL A 69 3.81 18.93 6.12
C VAL A 69 4.20 19.56 4.79
N SER A 70 5.49 19.82 4.59
CA SER A 70 5.99 20.61 3.46
C SER A 70 7.20 19.93 2.80
N PRO A 71 7.01 18.77 2.14
CA PRO A 71 8.10 18.12 1.43
C PRO A 71 8.70 19.03 0.35
N GLU A 72 10.01 19.00 0.17
CA GLU A 72 10.66 19.81 -0.87
C GLU A 72 10.17 19.41 -2.28
N GLY A 73 9.89 20.38 -3.13
CA GLY A 73 9.56 20.20 -4.54
C GLY A 73 8.13 19.75 -4.85
N ILE A 74 7.26 19.66 -3.85
CA ILE A 74 5.81 19.52 -4.01
C ILE A 74 5.05 20.55 -3.17
N ALA A 75 3.76 20.72 -3.42
CA ALA A 75 2.94 21.62 -2.60
C ALA A 75 2.81 21.10 -1.16
N PRO A 76 2.81 22.00 -0.16
CA PRO A 76 2.49 21.62 1.22
C PRO A 76 1.16 20.88 1.29
N ARG A 77 1.10 19.82 2.12
CA ARG A 77 -0.08 18.98 2.29
C ARG A 77 -0.53 18.98 3.74
N GLU A 78 -1.82 19.17 3.96
CA GLU A 78 -2.41 18.93 5.28
C GLU A 78 -2.62 17.43 5.51
N VAL A 79 -2.41 17.01 6.73
CA VAL A 79 -2.73 15.67 7.23
C VAL A 79 -3.60 15.79 8.47
N GLN A 80 -4.60 14.92 8.61
CA GLN A 80 -5.35 14.80 9.85
C GLN A 80 -4.58 13.87 10.79
N VAL A 81 -4.40 14.28 12.01
CA VAL A 81 -3.65 13.56 13.04
C VAL A 81 -4.55 13.23 14.23
N TRP A 82 -4.41 12.01 14.71
CA TRP A 82 -4.90 11.56 16.03
C TRP A 82 -3.69 11.05 16.80
N ILE A 83 -3.45 11.63 17.96
CA ILE A 83 -2.35 11.30 18.86
C ILE A 83 -2.82 11.45 20.30
N GLY A 84 -2.39 10.54 21.20
CA GLY A 84 -2.73 10.55 22.61
C GLY A 84 -1.59 11.06 23.49
N ASP A 85 -1.90 11.33 24.75
CA ASP A 85 -0.91 11.80 25.74
C ASP A 85 0.22 10.77 25.97
N ALA A 86 -0.06 9.47 25.77
CA ALA A 86 0.91 8.40 25.90
C ALA A 86 2.11 8.52 24.93
N ALA A 87 1.95 9.22 23.80
CA ALA A 87 3.04 9.50 22.87
C ALA A 87 4.16 10.38 23.45
N ALA A 88 3.89 11.12 24.54
CA ALA A 88 4.91 11.87 25.26
C ALA A 88 5.76 11.00 26.21
N GLU A 89 5.33 9.78 26.48
CA GLU A 89 5.94 8.87 27.46
C GLU A 89 6.60 7.64 26.80
N GLN A 90 6.14 7.24 25.62
CA GLN A 90 6.63 6.07 24.90
C GLN A 90 6.47 6.20 23.39
N ASP A 91 7.43 5.69 22.64
CA ASP A 91 7.36 5.60 21.19
C ASP A 91 6.33 4.52 20.80
N GLY A 92 5.32 4.90 20.05
CA GLY A 92 4.26 4.02 19.59
C GLY A 92 4.21 3.85 18.06
N PRO A 93 3.27 3.03 17.55
CA PRO A 93 3.14 2.82 16.11
C PRO A 93 2.67 4.07 15.37
N LEU A 94 3.13 4.25 14.14
CA LEU A 94 2.57 5.18 13.17
C LEU A 94 1.67 4.42 12.20
N ILE A 95 0.40 4.80 12.12
CA ILE A 95 -0.58 4.21 11.20
C ILE A 95 -0.99 5.25 10.15
N PHE A 96 -0.63 5.04 8.89
CA PHE A 96 -1.18 5.80 7.78
C PHE A 96 -2.56 5.26 7.42
N TYR A 97 -3.56 6.14 7.34
CA TYR A 97 -4.89 5.80 6.83
C TYR A 97 -5.19 6.57 5.54
N TRP A 98 -5.44 5.85 4.44
CA TRP A 98 -5.73 6.39 3.13
C TRP A 98 -7.21 6.19 2.79
N HIS A 99 -7.96 7.28 2.71
CA HIS A 99 -9.40 7.23 2.48
C HIS A 99 -9.77 6.89 1.03
N GLY A 100 -10.99 6.40 0.81
CA GLY A 100 -11.55 6.09 -0.50
C GLY A 100 -11.94 7.32 -1.30
N THR A 101 -12.21 7.12 -2.62
CA THR A 101 -12.72 8.16 -3.50
C THR A 101 -14.07 8.70 -3.00
N GLY A 102 -14.19 10.03 -2.91
CA GLY A 102 -15.38 10.70 -2.41
C GLY A 102 -15.49 10.73 -0.88
N SER A 103 -14.53 10.13 -0.17
CA SER A 103 -14.42 10.17 1.29
C SER A 103 -13.46 11.27 1.75
N ARG A 104 -13.02 11.20 3.00
CA ARG A 104 -12.20 12.20 3.68
C ARG A 104 -11.39 11.54 4.81
N PRO A 105 -10.38 12.23 5.39
CA PRO A 105 -9.49 11.67 6.42
C PRO A 105 -10.21 11.03 7.61
N GLU A 106 -11.37 11.55 8.01
CA GLU A 106 -12.15 11.02 9.13
C GLU A 106 -12.74 9.61 8.85
N GLU A 107 -12.61 9.08 7.64
CA GLU A 107 -12.88 7.66 7.35
C GLU A 107 -12.01 6.74 8.21
N ALA A 108 -10.84 7.21 8.69
CA ALA A 108 -9.98 6.48 9.61
C ALA A 108 -10.71 6.04 10.89
N GLU A 109 -11.54 6.92 11.45
CA GLU A 109 -12.33 6.61 12.65
C GLU A 109 -13.36 5.51 12.37
N TYR A 110 -13.94 5.49 11.17
CA TYR A 110 -14.83 4.41 10.76
C TYR A 110 -14.06 3.13 10.42
N GLY A 111 -12.96 3.23 9.70
CA GLY A 111 -12.17 2.07 9.24
C GLY A 111 -11.51 1.32 10.38
N LEU A 112 -10.90 2.03 11.32
CA LEU A 112 -10.26 1.46 12.50
C LEU A 112 -11.27 1.20 13.63
N GLY A 113 -12.26 2.07 13.79
CA GLY A 113 -13.23 2.03 14.87
C GLY A 113 -12.72 2.60 16.19
N PRO A 114 -13.63 2.96 17.13
CA PRO A 114 -13.25 3.67 18.34
C PRO A 114 -12.31 2.87 19.24
N ASP A 115 -12.54 1.59 19.45
CA ASP A 115 -11.74 0.76 20.36
C ASP A 115 -10.33 0.56 19.82
N THR A 116 -10.17 0.40 18.51
CA THR A 116 -8.85 0.28 17.86
C THR A 116 -8.12 1.61 17.88
N MET A 117 -8.81 2.73 17.62
CA MET A 117 -8.21 4.06 17.74
C MET A 117 -7.71 4.32 19.16
N GLU A 118 -8.54 4.04 20.17
CA GLU A 118 -8.14 4.16 21.57
C GLU A 118 -6.92 3.29 21.91
N ALA A 119 -6.90 2.05 21.45
CA ALA A 119 -5.79 1.13 21.69
C ALA A 119 -4.48 1.59 21.04
N ILE A 120 -4.53 2.14 19.81
CA ILE A 120 -3.36 2.72 19.13
C ILE A 120 -2.81 3.91 19.95
N LEU A 121 -3.68 4.84 20.33
CA LEU A 121 -3.29 6.03 21.07
C LEU A 121 -2.75 5.71 22.47
N ALA A 122 -3.37 4.73 23.16
CA ALA A 122 -2.90 4.26 24.47
C ALA A 122 -1.53 3.55 24.38
N ALA A 123 -1.19 2.99 23.23
CA ALA A 123 0.12 2.39 22.96
C ALA A 123 1.20 3.44 22.59
N GLY A 124 0.94 4.74 22.77
CA GLY A 124 1.82 5.82 22.35
C GLY A 124 1.82 6.08 20.86
N GLY A 125 0.89 5.46 20.13
CA GLY A 125 0.82 5.55 18.68
C GLY A 125 0.14 6.80 18.16
N MET A 126 0.29 6.98 16.84
CA MET A 126 -0.28 8.08 16.08
C MET A 126 -0.96 7.52 14.83
N VAL A 127 -2.17 8.02 14.52
CA VAL A 127 -2.84 7.78 13.25
C VAL A 127 -2.76 9.05 12.41
N VAL A 128 -2.32 8.92 11.17
CA VAL A 128 -2.20 10.04 10.22
C VAL A 128 -2.98 9.71 8.96
N ALA A 129 -3.92 10.58 8.60
CA ALA A 129 -4.69 10.47 7.38
C ALA A 129 -4.45 11.71 6.51
N PRO A 130 -3.66 11.59 5.43
CA PRO A 130 -3.43 12.69 4.51
C PRO A 130 -4.72 13.19 3.85
N ILE A 131 -4.75 14.49 3.53
CA ILE A 131 -5.80 15.08 2.72
C ILE A 131 -5.44 14.90 1.25
N ARG A 132 -6.44 14.56 0.44
CA ARG A 132 -6.26 14.39 -1.00
C ARG A 132 -5.56 15.60 -1.63
N ASP A 133 -4.74 15.34 -2.64
CA ASP A 133 -4.25 16.38 -3.53
C ASP A 133 -5.33 16.73 -4.58
N PRO A 134 -5.75 17.98 -4.71
CA PRO A 134 -6.63 18.38 -5.80
C PRO A 134 -6.06 18.08 -7.19
N GLU A 135 -4.73 18.09 -7.34
CA GLU A 135 -4.03 17.82 -8.59
C GLU A 135 -3.93 16.31 -8.94
N ALA A 136 -4.26 15.42 -8.01
CA ALA A 136 -4.29 13.97 -8.26
C ALA A 136 -5.41 13.55 -9.24
N GLY A 137 -6.33 14.45 -9.58
CA GLY A 137 -7.38 14.26 -10.56
C GLY A 137 -8.66 13.65 -9.95
N ASP A 138 -9.24 12.67 -10.65
CA ASP A 138 -10.53 12.06 -10.25
C ASP A 138 -10.41 11.20 -8.99
N PHE A 139 -9.21 10.67 -8.72
CA PHE A 139 -8.90 9.90 -7.53
C PHE A 139 -8.24 10.79 -6.46
N PRO A 140 -8.37 10.43 -5.16
CA PRO A 140 -7.73 11.20 -4.10
C PRO A 140 -6.21 11.06 -4.06
N TRP A 141 -5.66 10.01 -4.70
CA TRP A 141 -4.25 9.63 -4.68
C TRP A 141 -3.70 9.44 -6.10
N TYR A 142 -2.38 9.56 -6.26
CA TYR A 142 -1.67 9.31 -7.52
C TYR A 142 -1.59 7.81 -7.80
N LEU A 143 -2.66 7.24 -8.34
CA LEU A 143 -2.81 5.80 -8.57
C LEU A 143 -2.40 5.34 -9.95
N THR A 144 -2.38 6.23 -10.94
CA THR A 144 -2.08 5.88 -12.33
C THR A 144 -0.59 5.93 -12.63
N ALA A 145 -0.10 4.99 -13.45
CA ALA A 145 1.31 4.97 -13.85
C ALA A 145 1.74 6.30 -14.51
N GLY A 146 2.82 6.89 -14.01
CA GLY A 146 3.37 8.14 -14.53
C GLY A 146 2.74 9.42 -13.99
N THR A 147 1.84 9.36 -13.02
CA THR A 147 1.19 10.53 -12.42
C THR A 147 1.94 11.14 -11.24
N GLY A 148 3.08 10.65 -10.89
CA GLY A 148 3.87 11.20 -9.78
C GLY A 148 3.88 10.31 -8.53
N ASP A 149 4.54 10.79 -7.50
CA ASP A 149 4.71 10.11 -6.21
C ASP A 149 4.49 11.04 -5.00
N ASP A 150 3.80 12.15 -5.21
CA ASP A 150 3.62 13.19 -4.22
C ASP A 150 3.01 12.68 -2.91
N ASP A 151 2.04 11.76 -2.99
CA ASP A 151 1.46 11.14 -1.79
C ASP A 151 2.47 10.31 -1.01
N LEU A 152 3.38 9.62 -1.69
CA LEU A 152 4.46 8.86 -1.07
C LEU A 152 5.49 9.79 -0.42
N ARG A 153 5.79 10.94 -1.05
CA ARG A 153 6.67 11.97 -0.49
C ARG A 153 6.05 12.64 0.73
N VAL A 154 4.73 12.82 0.74
CA VAL A 154 4.01 13.25 1.94
C VAL A 154 4.16 12.23 3.07
N ALA A 155 4.05 10.93 2.77
CA ALA A 155 4.26 9.88 3.76
C ALA A 155 5.71 9.89 4.29
N ASP A 156 6.71 10.04 3.41
CA ASP A 156 8.12 10.14 3.79
C ASP A 156 8.35 11.31 4.75
N GLU A 157 7.82 12.50 4.43
CA GLU A 157 7.97 13.69 5.25
C GLU A 157 7.26 13.55 6.61
N VAL A 158 6.09 12.89 6.64
CA VAL A 158 5.40 12.57 7.91
C VAL A 158 6.25 11.66 8.77
N VAL A 159 6.82 10.58 8.22
CA VAL A 159 7.70 9.67 8.98
C VAL A 159 8.91 10.43 9.52
N ALA A 160 9.62 11.14 8.65
CA ALA A 160 10.83 11.87 9.00
C ALA A 160 10.57 12.91 10.13
N CYS A 161 9.54 13.74 9.95
CA CYS A 161 9.21 14.77 10.92
C CYS A 161 8.63 14.20 12.23
N ALA A 162 7.86 13.10 12.18
CA ALA A 162 7.34 12.47 13.39
C ALA A 162 8.45 11.85 14.23
N MET A 163 9.48 11.29 13.60
CA MET A 163 10.69 10.81 14.31
C MET A 163 11.41 11.94 15.07
N GLU A 164 11.44 13.14 14.50
CA GLU A 164 12.14 14.28 15.13
C GLU A 164 11.34 14.96 16.23
N THR A 165 10.01 15.04 16.08
CA THR A 165 9.18 15.94 16.89
C THR A 165 8.31 15.26 17.95
N VAL A 166 7.98 13.98 17.72
CA VAL A 166 7.08 13.21 18.60
C VAL A 166 7.82 12.01 19.21
N GLY A 167 8.58 11.29 18.37
CA GLY A 167 9.04 9.94 18.65
C GLY A 167 7.97 8.91 18.24
N ILE A 168 8.34 8.04 17.31
CA ILE A 168 7.55 6.89 16.91
C ILE A 168 8.43 5.65 16.92
N ASP A 169 7.84 4.48 17.13
CA ASP A 169 8.56 3.22 16.99
C ASP A 169 8.83 2.92 15.50
N PRO A 170 10.08 3.05 15.02
CA PRO A 170 10.41 2.85 13.62
C PRO A 170 10.14 1.42 13.13
N MET A 171 10.01 0.47 14.05
CA MET A 171 9.66 -0.92 13.73
C MET A 171 8.15 -1.09 13.50
N ARG A 172 7.32 -0.08 13.77
CA ARG A 172 5.86 -0.19 13.71
C ARG A 172 5.22 0.93 12.90
N ILE A 173 5.67 1.09 11.65
CA ILE A 173 5.08 2.01 10.67
C ILE A 173 4.21 1.18 9.73
N HIS A 174 2.91 1.42 9.75
CA HIS A 174 1.92 0.61 9.02
C HIS A 174 1.08 1.47 8.08
N SER A 175 0.51 0.85 7.05
CA SER A 175 -0.40 1.52 6.12
C SER A 175 -1.71 0.75 6.01
N ILE A 176 -2.82 1.49 6.03
CA ILE A 176 -4.17 0.96 5.84
C ILE A 176 -4.99 1.92 4.96
N GLY A 177 -5.93 1.39 4.19
CA GLY A 177 -6.83 2.23 3.42
C GLY A 177 -7.97 1.47 2.77
N MET A 178 -8.94 2.23 2.27
CA MET A 178 -10.13 1.70 1.60
C MET A 178 -10.18 2.13 0.14
N SER A 179 -10.55 1.21 -0.78
CA SER A 179 -10.81 1.53 -2.19
C SER A 179 -9.58 2.18 -2.85
N ALA A 180 -9.69 3.41 -3.35
CA ALA A 180 -8.53 4.18 -3.82
C ALA A 180 -7.41 4.24 -2.77
N GLY A 181 -7.74 4.37 -1.49
CA GLY A 181 -6.79 4.29 -0.38
C GLY A 181 -6.23 2.89 -0.17
N GLY A 182 -7.00 1.84 -0.40
CA GLY A 182 -6.54 0.45 -0.41
C GLY A 182 -5.54 0.18 -1.54
N LEU A 183 -5.80 0.75 -2.73
CA LEU A 183 -4.85 0.70 -3.86
C LEU A 183 -3.57 1.49 -3.55
N HIS A 184 -3.69 2.64 -2.88
CA HIS A 184 -2.52 3.42 -2.45
C HIS A 184 -1.73 2.69 -1.35
N THR A 185 -2.41 2.06 -0.40
CA THR A 185 -1.78 1.18 0.61
C THR A 185 -0.98 0.04 -0.03
N THR A 186 -1.47 -0.55 -1.13
CA THR A 186 -0.71 -1.51 -1.93
C THR A 186 0.59 -0.88 -2.47
N GLN A 187 0.53 0.36 -2.97
CA GLN A 187 1.74 1.09 -3.42
C GLN A 187 2.69 1.40 -2.26
N MET A 188 2.19 1.77 -1.08
CA MET A 188 3.01 1.98 0.12
C MET A 188 3.83 0.72 0.45
N GLY A 189 3.20 -0.45 0.47
CA GLY A 189 3.90 -1.72 0.70
C GLY A 189 5.04 -1.99 -0.29
N TYR A 190 4.86 -1.68 -1.57
CA TYR A 190 5.90 -1.89 -2.58
C TYR A 190 6.97 -0.79 -2.60
N ARG A 191 6.54 0.47 -2.60
CA ARG A 191 7.40 1.62 -2.90
C ARG A 191 8.00 2.26 -1.65
N ARG A 192 7.57 1.81 -0.47
CA ARG A 192 8.10 2.22 0.84
C ARG A 192 8.38 1.00 1.73
N SER A 193 8.70 -0.11 1.08
CA SER A 193 9.10 -1.33 1.78
C SER A 193 10.37 -1.15 2.61
N SER A 194 11.14 -0.10 2.40
CA SER A 194 12.29 0.24 3.25
C SER A 194 11.93 0.57 4.69
N TYR A 195 10.68 0.99 4.97
CA TYR A 195 10.21 1.31 6.33
C TYR A 195 8.81 0.81 6.69
N ILE A 196 8.00 0.37 5.72
CA ILE A 196 6.67 -0.18 6.02
C ILE A 196 6.78 -1.57 6.65
N ALA A 197 6.25 -1.70 7.85
CA ALA A 197 6.23 -2.95 8.61
C ALA A 197 5.16 -3.92 8.12
N SER A 198 3.94 -3.44 7.92
CA SER A 198 2.83 -4.23 7.38
C SER A 198 1.75 -3.35 6.77
N VAL A 199 0.88 -3.95 5.95
CA VAL A 199 -0.19 -3.24 5.25
C VAL A 199 -1.54 -3.92 5.43
N VAL A 200 -2.62 -3.11 5.47
CA VAL A 200 -4.01 -3.59 5.47
C VAL A 200 -4.78 -2.89 4.35
N ALA A 201 -5.28 -3.64 3.39
CA ALA A 201 -6.01 -3.10 2.26
C ALA A 201 -7.47 -3.55 2.25
N TYR A 202 -8.40 -2.63 2.45
CA TYR A 202 -9.82 -2.85 2.23
C TYR A 202 -10.15 -2.53 0.78
N SER A 203 -10.61 -3.52 0.00
CA SER A 203 -10.88 -3.37 -1.43
C SER A 203 -9.70 -2.67 -2.13
N GLY A 204 -8.51 -3.26 -2.01
CA GLY A 204 -7.24 -2.78 -2.59
C GLY A 204 -6.65 -3.76 -3.59
N GLY A 205 -5.33 -3.72 -3.77
CA GLY A 205 -4.61 -4.72 -4.54
C GLY A 205 -4.00 -4.23 -5.85
N LEU A 206 -3.71 -5.16 -6.77
CA LEU A 206 -3.02 -4.90 -8.03
C LEU A 206 -4.02 -4.79 -9.19
N TYR A 207 -4.29 -3.58 -9.63
CA TYR A 207 -5.21 -3.29 -10.74
C TYR A 207 -4.51 -2.89 -12.04
N LEU A 208 -3.24 -2.47 -11.97
CA LEU A 208 -2.46 -2.12 -13.15
C LEU A 208 -1.78 -3.35 -13.77
N PRO A 209 -1.56 -3.37 -15.08
CA PRO A 209 -0.91 -4.50 -15.77
C PRO A 209 0.59 -4.61 -15.44
N ARG A 210 1.21 -3.54 -14.95
CA ARG A 210 2.62 -3.54 -14.53
C ARG A 210 2.71 -3.38 -13.02
N LEU A 211 3.41 -4.31 -12.38
CA LEU A 211 3.66 -4.28 -10.94
C LEU A 211 4.63 -3.15 -10.60
N PRO A 212 4.38 -2.39 -9.51
CA PRO A 212 5.38 -1.48 -9.00
C PRO A 212 6.62 -2.26 -8.52
N PRO A 213 7.83 -1.68 -8.62
CA PRO A 213 9.01 -2.29 -8.02
C PRO A 213 8.88 -2.28 -6.49
N ILE A 214 9.36 -3.34 -5.85
CA ILE A 214 9.59 -3.34 -4.39
C ILE A 214 10.90 -2.58 -4.15
N GLU A 215 10.85 -1.57 -3.29
CA GLU A 215 12.00 -0.72 -2.97
C GLU A 215 13.08 -1.50 -2.20
N ASP A 216 12.69 -2.19 -1.13
CA ASP A 216 13.54 -3.13 -0.40
C ASP A 216 13.00 -4.57 -0.50
N PRO A 217 13.50 -5.38 -1.43
CA PRO A 217 13.05 -6.76 -1.59
C PRO A 217 13.47 -7.68 -0.43
N ALA A 218 14.35 -7.22 0.45
CA ALA A 218 14.75 -7.97 1.64
C ALA A 218 13.77 -7.78 2.81
N ASN A 219 12.99 -6.68 2.84
CA ASN A 219 11.86 -6.57 3.74
C ASN A 219 10.67 -7.37 3.20
N ARG A 220 10.35 -8.47 3.84
CA ARG A 220 9.15 -9.28 3.55
C ARG A 220 8.03 -8.86 4.49
N PHE A 221 7.51 -7.65 4.28
CA PHE A 221 6.38 -7.14 5.06
C PHE A 221 5.18 -8.09 4.98
N SER A 222 4.35 -8.10 6.00
CA SER A 222 3.10 -8.87 6.01
C SER A 222 1.94 -8.04 5.48
N ALA A 223 0.98 -8.69 4.81
CA ALA A 223 -0.20 -8.04 4.25
C ALA A 223 -1.49 -8.72 4.70
N LEU A 224 -2.50 -7.93 5.03
CA LEU A 224 -3.87 -8.36 5.30
C LEU A 224 -4.80 -7.65 4.31
N MET A 225 -5.49 -8.42 3.50
CA MET A 225 -6.26 -7.91 2.38
C MET A 225 -7.71 -8.34 2.46
N PHE A 226 -8.62 -7.41 2.17
CA PHE A 226 -10.04 -7.65 2.20
C PHE A 226 -10.67 -7.34 0.85
N HIS A 227 -11.62 -8.18 0.43
CA HIS A 227 -12.56 -7.90 -0.64
C HIS A 227 -13.96 -8.40 -0.27
N GLY A 228 -14.95 -7.88 -0.96
CA GLY A 228 -16.36 -8.22 -0.72
C GLY A 228 -16.95 -9.18 -1.73
N GLY A 229 -16.12 -10.05 -2.34
CA GLY A 229 -16.52 -11.04 -3.36
C GLY A 229 -16.81 -10.40 -4.72
N GLU A 230 -17.47 -11.15 -5.61
CA GLU A 230 -17.81 -10.74 -6.99
C GLU A 230 -18.56 -9.40 -7.09
N SER A 231 -19.27 -8.99 -6.03
CA SER A 231 -19.99 -7.71 -5.97
C SER A 231 -19.14 -6.51 -5.56
N ASP A 232 -17.87 -6.73 -5.21
CA ASP A 232 -16.94 -5.66 -4.85
C ASP A 232 -16.37 -5.00 -6.12
N VAL A 233 -17.23 -4.24 -6.80
CA VAL A 233 -16.92 -3.59 -8.08
C VAL A 233 -17.32 -2.12 -8.03
N VAL A 234 -16.38 -1.22 -8.34
CA VAL A 234 -16.65 0.21 -8.59
C VAL A 234 -16.07 0.59 -9.93
N ILE A 235 -14.96 0.62 -10.33
CA ILE A 235 -14.38 0.83 -11.67
C ILE A 235 -13.65 -0.45 -12.08
N ILE A 236 -13.12 -1.13 -11.09
CA ILE A 236 -12.41 -2.41 -11.21
C ILE A 236 -13.10 -3.43 -10.31
N GLY A 237 -12.87 -4.72 -10.55
CA GLY A 237 -13.18 -5.81 -9.62
C GLY A 237 -12.09 -5.88 -8.54
N PHE A 238 -12.48 -5.67 -7.29
CA PHE A 238 -11.50 -5.69 -6.19
C PHE A 238 -11.17 -7.11 -5.72
N GLU A 239 -12.03 -8.09 -5.95
CA GLU A 239 -11.69 -9.51 -5.77
C GLU A 239 -10.47 -9.87 -6.60
N ASP A 240 -10.53 -9.71 -7.94
CA ASP A 240 -9.39 -9.98 -8.84
C ASP A 240 -8.13 -9.18 -8.46
N ALA A 241 -8.29 -7.90 -8.08
CA ALA A 241 -7.15 -7.05 -7.72
C ALA A 241 -6.48 -7.52 -6.42
N THR A 242 -7.28 -7.95 -5.44
CA THR A 242 -6.82 -8.45 -4.15
C THR A 242 -6.14 -9.81 -4.31
N GLU A 243 -6.75 -10.74 -5.07
CA GLU A 243 -6.16 -12.05 -5.34
C GLU A 243 -4.82 -11.95 -6.09
N ARG A 244 -4.72 -11.05 -7.07
CA ARG A 244 -3.46 -10.79 -7.77
C ARG A 244 -2.39 -10.25 -6.84
N TYR A 245 -2.75 -9.39 -5.89
CA TYR A 245 -1.81 -8.86 -4.90
C TYR A 245 -1.36 -9.96 -3.95
N HIS A 246 -2.27 -10.77 -3.46
CA HIS A 246 -1.98 -11.94 -2.65
C HIS A 246 -1.02 -12.90 -3.34
N ALA A 247 -1.30 -13.25 -4.60
CA ALA A 247 -0.47 -14.16 -5.40
C ALA A 247 0.94 -13.60 -5.63
N ASP A 248 1.09 -12.30 -5.93
CA ASP A 248 2.39 -11.67 -6.14
C ASP A 248 3.22 -11.65 -4.84
N LEU A 249 2.62 -11.25 -3.72
CA LEU A 249 3.29 -11.22 -2.42
C LEU A 249 3.74 -12.62 -2.00
N THR A 250 2.86 -13.60 -2.10
CA THR A 250 3.16 -14.99 -1.74
C THR A 250 4.29 -15.55 -2.60
N ALA A 251 4.27 -15.30 -3.91
CA ALA A 251 5.33 -15.72 -4.82
C ALA A 251 6.71 -15.10 -4.48
N ARG A 252 6.71 -13.93 -3.82
CA ARG A 252 7.92 -13.24 -3.33
C ARG A 252 8.32 -13.62 -1.90
N GLY A 253 7.58 -14.53 -1.26
CA GLY A 253 7.85 -15.02 0.09
C GLY A 253 7.39 -14.10 1.22
N HIS A 254 6.46 -13.19 0.94
CA HIS A 254 5.74 -12.45 1.97
C HIS A 254 4.67 -13.33 2.61
N VAL A 255 4.32 -13.08 3.86
CA VAL A 255 3.12 -13.66 4.49
C VAL A 255 1.95 -12.73 4.21
N ALA A 256 0.97 -13.26 3.50
CA ALA A 256 -0.20 -12.52 3.04
C ALA A 256 -1.48 -13.26 3.40
N PHE A 257 -2.43 -12.53 3.98
CA PHE A 257 -3.75 -13.05 4.36
C PHE A 257 -4.81 -12.38 3.50
N ILE A 258 -5.79 -13.18 3.07
CA ILE A 258 -6.91 -12.69 2.25
C ILE A 258 -8.22 -12.99 2.97
N CYS A 259 -9.16 -12.06 2.88
CA CYS A 259 -10.43 -12.09 3.59
C CYS A 259 -11.56 -11.78 2.60
N ASP A 260 -12.39 -12.77 2.27
CA ASP A 260 -13.63 -12.54 1.54
C ASP A 260 -14.77 -12.33 2.55
N HIS A 261 -15.22 -11.10 2.70
CA HIS A 261 -16.35 -10.80 3.61
C HIS A 261 -17.73 -10.83 2.90
N GLY A 262 -17.77 -11.01 1.58
CA GLY A 262 -19.00 -11.21 0.80
C GLY A 262 -20.00 -10.06 0.81
N SER A 263 -19.62 -8.87 1.25
CA SER A 263 -20.55 -7.74 1.46
C SER A 263 -20.38 -6.60 0.44
N GLY A 264 -19.71 -6.86 -0.68
CA GLY A 264 -19.43 -5.87 -1.72
C GLY A 264 -18.46 -4.78 -1.27
N HIS A 265 -18.52 -3.61 -1.92
CA HIS A 265 -17.54 -2.53 -1.72
C HIS A 265 -17.75 -1.79 -0.39
N THR A 266 -17.27 -2.36 0.72
CA THR A 266 -17.44 -1.80 2.07
C THR A 266 -16.31 -2.24 3.01
N ILE A 267 -16.15 -1.53 4.13
CA ILE A 267 -15.23 -1.91 5.20
C ILE A 267 -15.94 -2.90 6.15
N PRO A 268 -15.40 -4.12 6.37
CA PRO A 268 -15.96 -5.08 7.31
C PRO A 268 -15.66 -4.66 8.75
N THR A 269 -16.57 -3.92 9.37
CA THR A 269 -16.38 -3.35 10.72
C THR A 269 -16.11 -4.40 11.81
N ALA A 270 -16.55 -5.64 11.61
CA ALA A 270 -16.25 -6.76 12.51
C ALA A 270 -14.77 -7.18 12.52
N ALA A 271 -13.99 -6.78 11.49
CA ALA A 271 -12.57 -7.11 11.39
C ALA A 271 -11.65 -6.15 12.19
N ARG A 272 -12.16 -5.06 12.74
CA ARG A 272 -11.35 -3.98 13.35
C ARG A 272 -10.38 -4.46 14.43
N ALA A 273 -10.85 -5.30 15.35
CA ALA A 273 -10.00 -5.88 16.40
C ALA A 273 -8.89 -6.76 15.79
N SER A 274 -9.20 -7.52 14.74
CA SER A 274 -8.24 -8.36 14.02
C SER A 274 -7.20 -7.53 13.26
N VAL A 275 -7.59 -6.37 12.73
CA VAL A 275 -6.65 -5.41 12.11
C VAL A 275 -5.64 -4.88 13.12
N TRP A 276 -6.09 -4.52 14.32
CA TRP A 276 -5.18 -4.09 15.40
C TRP A 276 -4.24 -5.22 15.83
N ALA A 277 -4.78 -6.41 16.07
CA ALA A 277 -3.97 -7.58 16.38
C ALA A 277 -2.94 -7.89 15.28
N PHE A 278 -3.31 -7.71 14.02
CA PHE A 278 -2.41 -7.87 12.89
C PHE A 278 -1.24 -6.88 12.93
N PHE A 279 -1.50 -5.59 13.14
CA PHE A 279 -0.42 -4.58 13.26
C PHE A 279 0.53 -4.88 14.43
N GLN A 280 -0.03 -5.27 15.58
CA GLN A 280 0.78 -5.63 16.76
C GLN A 280 1.70 -6.84 16.51
N ALA A 281 1.22 -7.81 15.73
CA ALA A 281 1.94 -9.06 15.47
C ALA A 281 3.02 -8.94 14.38
N HIS A 282 3.02 -7.88 13.58
CA HIS A 282 3.87 -7.75 12.40
C HIS A 282 4.72 -6.47 12.40
N PRO A 283 5.68 -6.33 13.35
CA PRO A 283 6.67 -5.26 13.28
C PRO A 283 7.63 -5.48 12.10
N PHE A 284 8.34 -4.44 11.70
CA PHE A 284 9.30 -4.46 10.60
C PHE A 284 10.36 -5.56 10.77
N GLY A 285 10.64 -6.26 9.70
CA GLY A 285 11.69 -7.27 9.64
C GLY A 285 11.43 -8.56 10.45
N ALA A 286 10.36 -8.62 11.25
CA ALA A 286 9.99 -9.82 11.99
C ALA A 286 9.36 -10.89 11.07
N GLU A 287 9.56 -12.14 11.43
CA GLU A 287 8.78 -13.23 10.84
C GLU A 287 7.34 -13.18 11.37
N SER A 288 6.38 -13.42 10.47
CA SER A 288 4.99 -13.50 10.92
C SER A 288 4.80 -14.68 11.89
N PRO A 289 4.24 -14.44 13.07
CA PRO A 289 3.91 -15.53 13.98
C PRO A 289 2.74 -16.38 13.47
N TRP A 290 2.09 -15.95 12.38
CA TRP A 290 0.89 -16.57 11.81
C TRP A 290 1.15 -17.23 10.44
N SER A 291 2.40 -17.54 10.13
CA SER A 291 2.79 -18.19 8.86
C SER A 291 2.12 -19.55 8.62
N GLU A 292 1.67 -20.23 9.69
CA GLU A 292 0.95 -21.50 9.60
C GLU A 292 -0.57 -21.39 9.80
N GLY A 293 -1.08 -20.17 10.10
CA GLY A 293 -2.51 -19.91 10.27
C GLY A 293 -2.80 -18.74 11.20
N LEU A 294 -4.01 -18.23 11.11
CA LEU A 294 -4.49 -17.12 11.92
C LEU A 294 -4.92 -17.57 13.32
N PRO A 295 -4.89 -16.68 14.33
CA PRO A 295 -5.46 -16.96 15.65
C PRO A 295 -6.94 -17.37 15.57
N ALA A 296 -7.39 -18.20 16.50
CA ALA A 296 -8.75 -18.75 16.49
C ALA A 296 -9.86 -17.69 16.66
N ASP A 297 -9.54 -16.56 17.28
CA ASP A 297 -10.41 -15.41 17.49
C ASP A 297 -10.25 -14.33 16.41
N PHE A 298 -9.45 -14.59 15.37
CA PHE A 298 -9.32 -13.68 14.23
C PHE A 298 -10.61 -13.65 13.40
N TYR A 299 -10.79 -12.59 12.62
CA TYR A 299 -11.96 -12.43 11.76
C TYR A 299 -12.11 -13.62 10.80
N ALA A 300 -13.20 -14.37 10.97
CA ALA A 300 -13.39 -15.69 10.36
C ALA A 300 -13.28 -15.78 8.83
N PRO A 301 -13.68 -14.74 8.04
CA PRO A 301 -13.50 -14.75 6.59
C PRO A 301 -12.05 -14.69 6.09
N CYS A 302 -11.05 -14.62 6.96
CA CYS A 302 -9.65 -14.50 6.60
C CYS A 302 -8.92 -15.85 6.58
N GLY A 303 -7.97 -15.98 5.65
CA GLY A 303 -7.11 -17.15 5.52
C GLY A 303 -5.78 -16.83 4.84
N LEU A 304 -4.91 -17.85 4.72
CA LEU A 304 -3.66 -17.80 3.96
C LEU A 304 -3.87 -18.02 2.47
N THR A 305 -5.04 -18.47 2.07
CA THR A 305 -5.43 -18.73 0.67
C THR A 305 -6.80 -18.15 0.40
N PRO A 306 -7.07 -17.73 -0.86
CA PRO A 306 -8.41 -17.30 -1.29
C PRO A 306 -9.47 -18.36 -1.06
#